data_85917830fcad18f33a0237368b7900c9
#
_entry.id   85917830fcad18f33a0237368b7900c9
#
_cell.length_a   1.000
_cell.length_b   1.000
_cell.length_c   1.000
_cell.angle_alpha   90.00
_cell.angle_beta   90.00
_cell.angle_gamma   90.00
#
_symmetry.space_group_name_H-M   'P 1'
#
loop_
_entity.id
_entity.type
_entity.pdbx_description
1 polymer ?
#
loop_
_entity_poly.entity_id
_entity_poly.type
_entity_poly.pdbx_seq_one_letter_code
_entity_poly.pdbx_strand_id
1 'polypeptide(L)'
;STQSGGVVNMISKKAQAEPNADLKLGWSTNNYLTQSIDVGQRFGKNKEYGIRVNAMNASGDLSVEGTHDLQRNVYINLDRVGKHSNTNLLAGYDYDNEDGRSNTINLAGNMNSLPGVPNNKKNLSPTWSNDTYKNWTAVLNHEQKFADNMSYFVNAGWHREDYTSWLQQWSGRTL
;
A
#
# COMPACT_ATOMS: atom_id res chain seq x y z
N SER A 1 20.70 0.10 -21.50
CA SER A 1 19.37 0.73 -21.67
C SER A 1 19.14 1.67 -20.51
N THR A 2 19.12 2.96 -20.79
CA THR A 2 18.72 3.98 -19.82
C THR A 2 17.23 3.85 -19.58
N GLN A 3 16.84 3.37 -18.41
CA GLN A 3 15.44 3.44 -17.98
C GLN A 3 15.10 4.91 -17.71
N SER A 4 14.16 5.45 -18.46
CA SER A 4 13.59 6.77 -18.28
C SER A 4 12.56 6.78 -17.14
N GLY A 5 12.94 6.29 -15.97
CA GLY A 5 12.10 6.23 -14.76
C GLY A 5 12.86 6.84 -13.57
N GLY A 6 12.14 7.53 -12.69
CA GLY A 6 12.70 8.01 -11.44
C GLY A 6 12.96 6.86 -10.46
N VAL A 7 13.79 7.11 -9.46
CA VAL A 7 13.99 6.21 -8.32
C VAL A 7 13.14 6.73 -7.16
N VAL A 8 12.30 5.86 -6.59
CA VAL A 8 11.55 6.15 -5.36
C VAL A 8 12.25 5.44 -4.21
N ASN A 9 12.75 6.20 -3.24
CA ASN A 9 13.30 5.66 -2.01
C ASN A 9 12.24 5.73 -0.91
N MET A 10 11.83 4.58 -0.38
CA MET A 10 10.85 4.47 0.69
C MET A 10 11.56 4.21 2.01
N ILE A 11 11.31 5.08 2.99
CA ILE A 11 11.88 4.94 4.35
C ILE A 11 10.73 4.69 5.32
N SER A 12 10.83 3.63 6.11
CA SER A 12 9.82 3.30 7.12
C SER A 12 9.81 4.35 8.23
N LYS A 13 8.61 4.69 8.72
CA LYS A 13 8.45 5.58 9.87
C LYS A 13 8.92 4.87 11.14
N LYS A 14 9.81 5.52 11.89
CA LYS A 14 10.28 5.09 13.21
C LYS A 14 9.66 5.95 14.31
N ALA A 15 9.71 5.46 15.56
CA ALA A 15 9.32 6.27 16.71
C ALA A 15 10.18 7.53 16.81
N GLN A 16 9.54 8.66 17.04
CA GLN A 16 10.19 9.96 17.18
C GLN A 16 10.72 10.12 18.63
N ALA A 17 11.56 11.14 18.87
CA ALA A 17 12.08 11.45 20.21
C ALA A 17 10.96 11.76 21.20
N GLU A 18 9.94 12.48 20.74
CA GLU A 18 8.72 12.74 21.49
C GLU A 18 7.60 11.78 21.06
N PRO A 19 6.73 11.36 21.98
CA PRO A 19 5.57 10.55 21.64
C PRO A 19 4.67 11.25 20.62
N ASN A 20 4.16 10.50 19.65
CA ASN A 20 3.13 11.00 18.74
C ASN A 20 1.89 10.11 18.79
N ALA A 21 0.72 10.74 18.63
CA ALA A 21 -0.55 10.07 18.49
C ALA A 21 -1.42 10.90 17.54
N ASP A 22 -1.51 10.44 16.29
CA ASP A 22 -2.28 11.09 15.24
C ASP A 22 -3.48 10.22 14.88
N LEU A 23 -4.67 10.80 14.90
CA LEU A 23 -5.90 10.23 14.35
C LEU A 23 -6.33 11.09 13.17
N LYS A 24 -6.58 10.46 12.02
CA LYS A 24 -7.10 11.16 10.84
C LYS A 24 -8.39 10.52 10.41
N LEU A 25 -9.40 11.35 10.18
CA LEU A 25 -10.67 10.98 9.61
C LEU A 25 -10.84 11.77 8.31
N GLY A 26 -11.12 11.09 7.23
CA GLY A 26 -11.37 11.68 5.91
C GLY A 26 -12.69 11.17 5.37
N TRP A 27 -13.46 12.06 4.76
CA TRP A 27 -14.64 11.71 4.01
C TRP A 27 -14.60 12.42 2.65
N SER A 28 -14.97 11.70 1.62
CA SER A 28 -15.03 12.23 0.27
C SER A 28 -16.32 11.80 -0.44
N THR A 29 -16.43 12.18 -1.71
CA THR A 29 -17.59 11.82 -2.55
C THR A 29 -17.81 10.30 -2.58
N ASN A 30 -19.05 9.87 -2.85
CA ASN A 30 -19.47 8.47 -2.92
C ASN A 30 -19.31 7.71 -1.59
N ASN A 31 -19.51 8.41 -0.47
CA ASN A 31 -19.41 7.85 0.89
C ASN A 31 -18.05 7.17 1.18
N TYR A 32 -16.97 7.62 0.54
CA TYR A 32 -15.64 7.09 0.78
C TYR A 32 -15.10 7.64 2.11
N LEU A 33 -14.98 6.77 3.10
CA LEU A 33 -14.51 7.08 4.45
C LEU A 33 -13.09 6.53 4.64
N THR A 34 -12.18 7.39 5.10
CA THR A 34 -10.82 7.01 5.48
C THR A 34 -10.62 7.26 6.97
N GLN A 35 -10.06 6.28 7.67
CA GLN A 35 -9.69 6.35 9.08
C GLN A 35 -8.24 5.89 9.22
N SER A 36 -7.39 6.65 9.89
CA SER A 36 -6.03 6.21 10.14
C SER A 36 -5.52 6.64 11.51
N ILE A 37 -4.70 5.80 12.09
CA ILE A 37 -3.96 6.07 13.32
C ILE A 37 -2.46 5.96 13.04
N ASP A 38 -1.67 6.81 13.71
CA ASP A 38 -0.23 6.78 13.70
C ASP A 38 0.27 7.10 15.10
N VAL A 39 0.67 6.09 15.85
CA VAL A 39 1.11 6.23 17.22
C VAL A 39 2.53 5.72 17.38
N GLY A 40 3.34 6.45 18.12
CA GLY A 40 4.72 6.08 18.35
C GLY A 40 5.26 6.60 19.67
N GLN A 41 6.12 5.80 20.28
CA GLN A 41 6.78 6.15 21.54
C GLN A 41 8.14 5.49 21.64
N ARG A 42 9.06 6.21 22.30
CA ARG A 42 10.34 5.65 22.73
C ARG A 42 10.36 5.37 24.22
N PHE A 43 11.09 4.33 24.61
CA PHE A 43 11.21 3.87 25.99
C PHE A 43 12.64 3.39 26.28
N GLY A 44 12.92 3.04 27.53
CA GLY A 44 14.26 2.75 28.02
C GLY A 44 14.87 3.98 28.71
N LYS A 45 15.95 3.78 29.45
CA LYS A 45 16.63 4.82 30.24
C LYS A 45 17.11 5.99 29.37
N ASN A 46 17.55 5.70 28.14
CA ASN A 46 18.04 6.68 27.18
C ASN A 46 17.13 6.77 25.95
N LYS A 47 15.86 6.37 26.07
CA LYS A 47 14.88 6.30 24.95
C LYS A 47 15.41 5.45 23.77
N GLU A 48 16.21 4.43 24.07
CA GLU A 48 16.89 3.62 23.06
C GLU A 48 15.98 2.70 22.27
N TYR A 49 14.82 2.32 22.82
CA TYR A 49 13.85 1.48 22.12
C TYR A 49 12.69 2.31 21.59
N GLY A 50 12.25 2.03 20.42
CA GLY A 50 11.11 2.66 19.77
C GLY A 50 10.08 1.65 19.32
N ILE A 51 8.79 2.01 19.45
CA ILE A 51 7.68 1.34 18.82
C ILE A 51 6.84 2.37 18.08
N ARG A 52 6.44 2.06 16.86
CA ARG A 52 5.48 2.86 16.09
C ARG A 52 4.50 1.96 15.38
N VAL A 53 3.24 2.28 15.50
CA VAL A 53 2.13 1.56 14.86
C VAL A 53 1.39 2.53 13.95
N ASN A 54 1.19 2.11 12.71
CA ASN A 54 0.35 2.79 11.74
C ASN A 54 -0.74 1.83 11.30
N ALA A 55 -1.98 2.28 11.28
CA ALA A 55 -3.07 1.52 10.72
C ALA A 55 -4.01 2.45 9.94
N MET A 56 -4.59 1.92 8.87
CA MET A 56 -5.58 2.61 8.05
C MET A 56 -6.71 1.66 7.68
N ASN A 57 -7.91 2.19 7.66
CA ASN A 57 -9.07 1.59 7.03
C ASN A 57 -9.70 2.65 6.13
N ALA A 58 -9.89 2.31 4.86
CA ALA A 58 -10.59 3.15 3.90
C ALA A 58 -11.62 2.30 3.16
N SER A 59 -12.83 2.81 3.00
CA SER A 59 -13.89 2.09 2.31
C SER A 59 -14.92 3.04 1.74
N GLY A 60 -15.43 2.72 0.56
CA GLY A 60 -16.50 3.46 -0.08
C GLY A 60 -16.62 3.14 -1.56
N ASP A 61 -17.60 3.79 -2.20
CA ASP A 61 -17.83 3.63 -3.62
C ASP A 61 -16.85 4.51 -4.41
N LEU A 62 -16.42 4.01 -5.56
CA LEU A 62 -15.58 4.76 -6.48
C LEU A 62 -16.44 5.59 -7.45
N SER A 63 -15.78 6.31 -8.37
CA SER A 63 -16.47 7.19 -9.33
C SER A 63 -17.29 6.45 -10.39
N VAL A 64 -17.03 5.16 -10.58
CA VAL A 64 -17.74 4.30 -11.53
C VAL A 64 -18.85 3.57 -10.79
N GLU A 65 -20.06 3.54 -11.35
CA GLU A 65 -21.23 2.90 -10.73
C GLU A 65 -20.98 1.42 -10.45
N GLY A 66 -21.38 0.96 -9.27
CA GLY A 66 -21.24 -0.44 -8.84
C GLY A 66 -19.80 -0.88 -8.56
N THR A 67 -18.88 0.08 -8.33
CA THR A 67 -17.52 -0.20 -7.85
C THR A 67 -17.41 0.18 -6.39
N HIS A 68 -16.81 -0.70 -5.59
CA HIS A 68 -16.56 -0.48 -4.17
C HIS A 68 -15.10 -0.82 -3.86
N ASP A 69 -14.47 0.02 -3.04
CA ASP A 69 -13.08 -0.15 -2.61
C ASP A 69 -13.02 -0.33 -1.10
N LEU A 70 -12.19 -1.28 -0.66
CA LEU A 70 -11.91 -1.54 0.74
C LEU A 70 -10.42 -1.74 0.94
N GLN A 71 -9.78 -0.79 1.60
CA GLN A 71 -8.35 -0.85 1.94
C GLN A 71 -8.17 -0.94 3.44
N ARG A 72 -7.32 -1.84 3.89
CA ARG A 72 -6.91 -1.99 5.30
C ARG A 72 -5.43 -2.26 5.36
N ASN A 73 -4.74 -1.55 6.22
CA ASN A 73 -3.36 -1.87 6.48
C ASN A 73 -3.01 -1.67 7.96
N VAL A 74 -1.99 -2.41 8.39
CA VAL A 74 -1.37 -2.23 9.68
C VAL A 74 0.12 -2.48 9.55
N TYR A 75 0.92 -1.56 10.08
CA TYR A 75 2.38 -1.65 10.13
C TYR A 75 2.88 -1.40 11.53
N ILE A 76 3.76 -2.25 12.00
CA ILE A 76 4.44 -2.12 13.29
C ILE A 76 5.93 -1.99 13.01
N ASN A 77 6.53 -0.94 13.53
CA ASN A 77 7.96 -0.72 13.51
C ASN A 77 8.52 -0.79 14.93
N LEU A 78 9.50 -1.64 15.11
CA LEU A 78 10.28 -1.76 16.35
C LEU A 78 11.70 -1.33 16.04
N ASP A 79 12.24 -0.39 16.79
CA ASP A 79 13.61 0.03 16.60
C ASP A 79 14.40 0.13 17.91
N ARG A 80 15.70 -0.10 17.80
CA ARG A 80 16.66 0.15 18.85
C ARG A 80 17.77 1.05 18.32
N VAL A 81 18.01 2.18 19.00
CA VAL A 81 19.10 3.11 18.71
C VAL A 81 20.09 3.04 19.85
N GLY A 82 21.27 2.51 19.58
CA GLY A 82 22.37 2.42 20.57
C GLY A 82 23.58 3.27 20.15
N LYS A 83 24.55 3.38 21.04
CA LYS A 83 25.78 4.14 20.77
C LYS A 83 26.56 3.63 19.55
N HIS A 84 26.55 2.32 19.36
CA HIS A 84 27.34 1.65 18.32
C HIS A 84 26.49 0.78 17.40
N SER A 85 25.17 0.65 17.65
CA SER A 85 24.32 -0.18 16.83
C SER A 85 22.91 0.41 16.68
N ASN A 86 22.37 0.30 15.49
CA ASN A 86 20.98 0.62 15.19
C ASN A 86 20.30 -0.61 14.59
N THR A 87 19.14 -0.96 15.12
CA THR A 87 18.33 -2.09 14.60
C THR A 87 16.94 -1.58 14.36
N ASN A 88 16.35 -1.99 13.25
CA ASN A 88 14.97 -1.67 12.89
C ASN A 88 14.29 -2.91 12.32
N LEU A 89 13.13 -3.24 12.86
CA LEU A 89 12.27 -4.31 12.37
C LEU A 89 10.91 -3.70 12.02
N LEU A 90 10.51 -3.84 10.77
CA LEU A 90 9.20 -3.50 10.27
C LEU A 90 8.44 -4.78 9.95
N ALA A 91 7.19 -4.88 10.39
CA ALA A 91 6.25 -5.89 9.95
C ALA A 91 4.93 -5.22 9.56
N GLY A 92 4.32 -5.70 8.50
CA GLY A 92 3.10 -5.09 7.98
C GLY A 92 2.21 -6.07 7.24
N TYR A 93 0.94 -5.69 7.18
CA TYR A 93 -0.10 -6.38 6.42
C TYR A 93 -0.95 -5.35 5.70
N ASP A 94 -1.19 -5.58 4.42
CA ASP A 94 -2.11 -4.83 3.58
C ASP A 94 -3.18 -5.76 3.02
N TYR A 95 -4.40 -5.27 3.03
CA TYR A 95 -5.56 -5.86 2.38
C TYR A 95 -6.19 -4.80 1.49
N ASP A 96 -6.38 -5.13 0.23
CA ASP A 96 -7.05 -4.29 -0.76
C ASP A 96 -8.08 -5.15 -1.50
N ASN A 97 -9.31 -4.67 -1.60
CA ASN A 97 -10.39 -5.34 -2.30
C ASN A 97 -11.16 -4.31 -3.12
N GLU A 98 -11.20 -4.51 -4.42
CA GLU A 98 -11.97 -3.70 -5.36
C GLU A 98 -13.07 -4.54 -6.00
N ASP A 99 -14.33 -4.28 -5.63
CA ASP A 99 -15.50 -4.89 -6.22
C ASP A 99 -15.95 -4.10 -7.45
N GLY A 100 -16.45 -4.81 -8.45
CA GLY A 100 -16.98 -4.21 -9.67
C GLY A 100 -15.93 -3.51 -10.52
N ARG A 101 -14.65 -3.95 -10.43
CA ARG A 101 -13.56 -3.34 -11.16
C ARG A 101 -13.88 -3.12 -12.63
N SER A 102 -13.63 -1.90 -13.10
CA SER A 102 -13.88 -1.50 -14.49
C SER A 102 -12.94 -2.22 -15.46
N ASN A 103 -13.49 -2.82 -16.49
CA ASN A 103 -12.73 -3.48 -17.56
C ASN A 103 -12.25 -2.48 -18.63
N THR A 104 -11.13 -2.78 -19.24
CA THR A 104 -10.67 -2.06 -20.42
C THR A 104 -11.42 -2.54 -21.67
N ILE A 105 -11.91 -1.61 -22.46
CA ILE A 105 -12.48 -1.91 -23.78
C ILE A 105 -11.33 -1.94 -24.79
N ASN A 106 -11.06 -3.09 -25.36
CA ASN A 106 -10.13 -3.22 -26.46
C ASN A 106 -10.86 -3.04 -27.80
N LEU A 107 -10.44 -2.06 -28.57
CA LEU A 107 -10.98 -1.82 -29.91
C LEU A 107 -10.36 -2.79 -30.91
N ALA A 108 -11.18 -3.37 -31.77
CA ALA A 108 -10.67 -4.23 -32.84
C ALA A 108 -9.87 -3.39 -33.86
N GLY A 109 -8.72 -3.92 -34.32
CA GLY A 109 -7.80 -3.17 -35.20
C GLY A 109 -8.32 -2.88 -36.61
N ASN A 110 -9.50 -3.40 -36.96
CA ASN A 110 -10.16 -3.20 -38.24
C ASN A 110 -11.37 -2.25 -38.21
N MET A 111 -11.50 -1.45 -37.16
CA MET A 111 -12.58 -0.46 -37.05
C MET A 111 -12.35 0.73 -37.98
N ASN A 112 -13.34 1.06 -38.77
CA ASN A 112 -13.29 2.21 -39.69
C ASN A 112 -13.56 3.55 -38.98
N SER A 113 -14.06 3.54 -37.75
CA SER A 113 -14.30 4.73 -36.93
C SER A 113 -14.22 4.39 -35.45
N LEU A 114 -13.83 5.35 -34.64
CA LEU A 114 -13.89 5.22 -33.19
C LEU A 114 -15.36 5.25 -32.73
N PRO A 115 -15.74 4.42 -31.72
CA PRO A 115 -17.05 4.53 -31.11
C PRO A 115 -17.19 5.89 -30.40
N GLY A 116 -18.43 6.33 -30.18
CA GLY A 116 -18.69 7.50 -29.35
C GLY A 116 -18.06 7.37 -27.97
N VAL A 117 -17.74 8.51 -27.36
CA VAL A 117 -17.16 8.54 -26.01
C VAL A 117 -18.10 7.88 -25.02
N PRO A 118 -17.70 6.79 -24.34
CA PRO A 118 -18.55 6.11 -23.37
C PRO A 118 -18.82 7.00 -22.14
N ASN A 119 -19.94 6.77 -21.48
CA ASN A 119 -20.21 7.39 -20.19
C ASN A 119 -19.20 6.85 -19.16
N ASN A 120 -18.36 7.72 -18.63
CA ASN A 120 -17.29 7.39 -17.68
C ASN A 120 -17.79 6.94 -16.30
N LYS A 121 -19.07 7.13 -15.99
CA LYS A 121 -19.69 6.65 -14.76
C LYS A 121 -20.24 5.23 -14.88
N LYS A 122 -20.55 4.79 -16.11
CA LYS A 122 -21.19 3.49 -16.33
C LYS A 122 -20.16 2.36 -16.22
N ASN A 123 -20.39 1.45 -15.29
CA ASN A 123 -19.61 0.23 -15.22
C ASN A 123 -20.01 -0.73 -16.36
N LEU A 124 -19.01 -1.22 -17.07
CA LEU A 124 -19.17 -2.23 -18.12
C LEU A 124 -18.78 -3.64 -17.64
N SER A 125 -18.32 -3.73 -16.40
CA SER A 125 -17.99 -5.01 -15.76
C SER A 125 -19.19 -5.60 -15.04
N PRO A 126 -19.24 -6.93 -14.91
CA PRO A 126 -20.24 -7.57 -14.05
C PRO A 126 -20.02 -7.14 -12.59
N THR A 127 -21.11 -7.05 -11.85
CA THR A 127 -21.09 -6.67 -10.42
C THR A 127 -20.35 -7.68 -9.52
N TRP A 128 -20.11 -8.90 -10.03
CA TRP A 128 -19.35 -9.93 -9.32
C TRP A 128 -17.85 -9.89 -9.63
N SER A 129 -17.37 -9.00 -10.53
CA SER A 129 -15.93 -8.84 -10.75
C SER A 129 -15.28 -8.29 -9.49
N ASN A 130 -14.14 -8.85 -9.14
CA ASN A 130 -13.47 -8.53 -7.90
C ASN A 130 -11.95 -8.75 -8.05
N ASP A 131 -11.20 -7.86 -7.46
CA ASP A 131 -9.76 -8.03 -7.26
C ASP A 131 -9.45 -7.92 -5.77
N THR A 132 -8.75 -8.92 -5.24
CA THR A 132 -8.32 -8.93 -3.85
C THR A 132 -6.82 -9.13 -3.77
N TYR A 133 -6.14 -8.25 -3.04
CA TYR A 133 -4.73 -8.32 -2.71
C TYR A 133 -4.56 -8.49 -1.20
N LYS A 134 -3.68 -9.39 -0.80
CA LYS A 134 -3.25 -9.57 0.59
C LYS A 134 -1.73 -9.62 0.60
N ASN A 135 -1.12 -8.66 1.27
CA ASN A 135 0.32 -8.51 1.31
C ASN A 135 0.84 -8.60 2.74
N TRP A 136 1.87 -9.37 2.94
CA TRP A 136 2.64 -9.43 4.18
C TRP A 136 4.06 -8.96 3.90
N THR A 137 4.58 -8.10 4.73
CA THR A 137 5.93 -7.57 4.60
C THR A 137 6.66 -7.64 5.92
N ALA A 138 7.91 -8.08 5.89
CA ALA A 138 8.82 -7.97 7.03
C ALA A 138 10.19 -7.48 6.53
N VAL A 139 10.76 -6.50 7.23
CA VAL A 139 12.05 -5.91 6.88
C VAL A 139 12.89 -5.74 8.14
N LEU A 140 14.10 -6.27 8.11
CA LEU A 140 15.13 -6.07 9.15
C LEU A 140 16.26 -5.23 8.58
N ASN A 141 16.61 -4.16 9.29
CA ASN A 141 17.82 -3.39 9.04
C ASN A 141 18.65 -3.38 10.32
N HIS A 142 19.91 -3.68 10.21
CA HIS A 142 20.86 -3.61 11.32
C HIS A 142 22.16 -2.97 10.87
N GLU A 143 22.63 -2.03 11.65
CA GLU A 143 23.94 -1.38 11.49
C GLU A 143 24.72 -1.50 12.79
N GLN A 144 25.98 -1.87 12.70
CA GLN A 144 26.89 -1.98 13.83
C GLN A 144 28.23 -1.29 13.51
N LYS A 145 28.64 -0.35 14.36
CA LYS A 145 29.99 0.20 14.39
C LYS A 145 30.83 -0.61 15.38
N PHE A 146 31.95 -1.14 14.95
CA PHE A 146 32.87 -1.92 15.78
C PHE A 146 34.25 -1.28 15.95
N ALA A 147 34.55 -0.22 15.17
CA ALA A 147 35.69 0.67 15.33
C ALA A 147 35.30 2.07 14.83
N ASP A 148 36.15 3.07 15.09
CA ASP A 148 35.85 4.46 14.72
C ASP A 148 35.65 4.67 13.21
N ASN A 149 36.34 3.85 12.41
CA ASN A 149 36.31 3.92 10.94
C ASN A 149 35.71 2.67 10.28
N MET A 150 35.11 1.75 11.06
CA MET A 150 34.58 0.50 10.52
C MET A 150 33.18 0.22 11.05
N SER A 151 32.28 -0.08 10.12
CA SER A 151 30.92 -0.53 10.39
C SER A 151 30.51 -1.62 9.40
N TYR A 152 29.51 -2.40 9.76
CA TYR A 152 28.80 -3.27 8.84
C TYR A 152 27.31 -3.01 8.94
N PHE A 153 26.59 -3.37 7.90
CA PHE A 153 25.13 -3.35 7.88
C PHE A 153 24.58 -4.66 7.31
N VAL A 154 23.41 -5.01 7.79
CA VAL A 154 22.63 -6.15 7.28
C VAL A 154 21.21 -5.65 6.99
N ASN A 155 20.75 -5.89 5.77
CA ASN A 155 19.39 -5.63 5.38
C ASN A 155 18.78 -6.95 4.88
N ALA A 156 17.64 -7.33 5.44
CA ALA A 156 16.88 -8.49 5.03
C ALA A 156 15.42 -8.11 4.89
N GLY A 157 14.78 -8.62 3.85
CA GLY A 157 13.37 -8.39 3.58
C GLY A 157 12.66 -9.66 3.17
N TRP A 158 11.42 -9.78 3.58
CA TRP A 158 10.51 -10.82 3.14
C TRP A 158 9.17 -10.17 2.76
N HIS A 159 8.61 -10.62 1.65
CA HIS A 159 7.32 -10.19 1.16
C HIS A 159 6.57 -11.38 0.59
N ARG A 160 5.27 -11.41 0.87
CA ARG A 160 4.33 -12.37 0.28
C ARG A 160 3.10 -11.63 -0.19
N GLU A 161 2.70 -11.89 -1.42
CA GLU A 161 1.45 -11.42 -1.99
C GLU A 161 0.55 -12.61 -2.33
N ASP A 162 -0.71 -12.57 -1.90
CA ASP A 162 -1.77 -13.44 -2.37
C ASP A 162 -2.76 -12.57 -3.16
N TYR A 163 -2.84 -12.81 -4.45
CA TYR A 163 -3.74 -12.11 -5.37
C TYR A 163 -4.84 -13.03 -5.87
N THR A 164 -6.07 -12.57 -5.82
CA THR A 164 -7.23 -13.25 -6.38
C THR A 164 -8.00 -12.28 -7.25
N SER A 165 -8.30 -12.68 -8.48
CA SER A 165 -9.03 -11.87 -9.44
C SER A 165 -10.16 -12.67 -10.07
N TRP A 166 -11.36 -12.10 -10.06
CA TRP A 166 -12.53 -12.61 -10.76
C TRP A 166 -12.93 -11.58 -11.81
N LEU A 167 -12.59 -11.86 -13.07
CA LEU A 167 -12.81 -10.95 -14.20
C LEU A 167 -13.56 -11.66 -15.31
N GLN A 168 -14.41 -10.90 -16.04
CA GLN A 168 -14.97 -11.32 -17.30
C GLN A 168 -14.19 -10.68 -18.46
N GLN A 169 -13.66 -11.47 -19.36
CA GLN A 169 -13.09 -11.00 -20.60
C GLN A 169 -14.11 -11.07 -21.73
N TRP A 170 -14.36 -9.93 -22.38
CA TRP A 170 -15.17 -9.87 -23.59
C TRP A 170 -14.23 -9.91 -24.80
N SER A 171 -14.39 -10.93 -25.62
CA SER A 171 -13.79 -10.95 -26.97
C SER A 171 -14.92 -10.75 -27.99
N GLY A 172 -15.10 -9.53 -28.47
CA GLY A 172 -16.07 -9.24 -29.53
C GLY A 172 -15.52 -9.65 -30.89
N ARG A 173 -16.15 -10.63 -31.56
CA ARG A 173 -16.09 -10.71 -33.03
C ARG A 173 -17.22 -9.84 -33.57
N THR A 174 -16.89 -8.80 -34.30
CA THR A 174 -17.84 -8.19 -35.23
C THR A 174 -18.15 -9.18 -36.34
N LEU A 175 -19.42 -9.54 -36.48
CA LEU A 175 -19.94 -10.21 -37.66
C LEU A 175 -19.96 -9.26 -38.84
#